data_fe4108358635f06807bfd88718daaa25
#
_entry.id   fe4108358635f06807bfd88718daaa25
#
_cell.length_a   1.000
_cell.length_b   1.000
_cell.length_c   1.000
_cell.angle_alpha   90.00
_cell.angle_beta   90.00
_cell.angle_gamma   90.00
#
_symmetry.space_group_name_H-M   'P 1'
#
loop_
_entity.id
_entity.type
_entity.pdbx_description
1 polymer ?
#
loop_
_entity_poly.entity_id
_entity_poly.type
_entity_poly.pdbx_seq_one_letter_code
_entity_poly.pdbx_strand_id
1 'polypeptide(L)'
;MKIGRDGRGGLLRLLLILVLLGLLGAVYPVGTGHFQVHAQISPGDLEVLEQTAESQVPEGIRFTVTARSSSEIDDIRVFFRIMGSVRRSGYTNMEFEPGAQVTATAFVQSGGTGNYFPPGTELEYSFEIRDKSGAEVRTQRELFIYLDDRFQWLTVTSGLITVYYYGEELQGRAEGMLNAAGQTLTLMMPVLGIAPTEPLRIVTYDRYRD
;
A
#
# COMPACT_ATOMS: atom_id res chain seq x y z
N MET A 1 -68.61 11.85 11.56
CA MET A 1 -68.20 10.52 11.11
C MET A 1 -67.19 10.66 9.97
N LYS A 2 -66.04 10.00 10.15
CA LYS A 2 -64.92 9.73 9.25
C LYS A 2 -63.70 10.64 9.28
N ILE A 3 -62.74 10.03 9.80
CA ILE A 3 -61.32 10.26 9.95
C ILE A 3 -60.62 10.07 8.57
N GLY A 4 -59.73 10.99 8.22
CA GLY A 4 -58.77 10.82 7.15
C GLY A 4 -57.39 11.22 7.65
N ARG A 5 -56.52 10.25 7.77
CA ARG A 5 -55.21 10.35 8.41
C ARG A 5 -54.15 10.38 7.32
N ASP A 6 -53.50 11.52 7.14
CA ASP A 6 -52.39 11.67 6.18
C ASP A 6 -51.08 11.20 6.80
N GLY A 7 -50.62 10.03 6.37
CA GLY A 7 -49.36 9.42 6.74
C GLY A 7 -48.26 9.68 5.70
N ARG A 8 -47.96 10.93 5.36
CA ARG A 8 -46.88 11.28 4.37
C ARG A 8 -45.69 12.03 4.92
N GLY A 9 -45.64 12.33 6.24
CA GLY A 9 -44.57 13.10 6.86
C GLY A 9 -43.37 12.30 7.40
N GLY A 10 -43.52 10.97 7.57
CA GLY A 10 -42.50 10.16 8.25
C GLY A 10 -41.36 9.67 7.35
N LEU A 11 -41.63 9.41 6.10
CA LEU A 11 -40.62 8.82 5.19
C LEU A 11 -39.60 9.83 4.66
N LEU A 12 -39.99 11.10 4.56
CA LEU A 12 -39.10 12.16 4.05
C LEU A 12 -38.06 12.61 5.08
N ARG A 13 -38.35 12.45 6.38
CA ARG A 13 -37.40 12.79 7.45
C ARG A 13 -36.37 11.69 7.70
N LEU A 14 -36.66 10.44 7.37
CA LEU A 14 -35.71 9.34 7.51
C LEU A 14 -34.67 9.32 6.37
N LEU A 15 -35.04 9.81 5.19
CA LEU A 15 -34.13 9.91 4.02
C LEU A 15 -33.12 11.06 4.15
N LEU A 16 -33.48 12.14 4.88
CA LEU A 16 -32.59 13.30 5.08
C LEU A 16 -31.49 13.03 6.12
N ILE A 17 -31.71 12.09 7.05
CA ILE A 17 -30.70 11.73 8.06
C ILE A 17 -29.65 10.77 7.48
N LEU A 18 -29.98 9.99 6.47
CA LEU A 18 -29.04 9.06 5.81
C LEU A 18 -28.08 9.73 4.83
N VAL A 19 -28.40 10.93 4.34
CA VAL A 19 -27.53 11.71 3.44
C VAL A 19 -26.49 12.55 4.19
N LEU A 20 -26.72 12.86 5.47
CA LEU A 20 -25.79 13.69 6.28
C LEU A 20 -24.67 12.87 6.95
N LEU A 21 -24.73 11.53 6.94
CA LEU A 21 -23.71 10.65 7.53
C LEU A 21 -22.63 10.21 6.52
N GLY A 22 -22.71 10.63 5.28
CA GLY A 22 -21.76 10.25 4.21
C GLY A 22 -20.58 11.20 4.00
N LEU A 23 -20.44 12.27 4.78
CA LEU A 23 -19.44 13.33 4.56
C LEU A 23 -18.38 13.45 5.67
N LEU A 24 -18.32 12.48 6.59
CA LEU A 24 -17.17 12.35 7.48
C LEU A 24 -16.08 11.60 6.72
N GLY A 25 -15.20 12.33 6.08
CA GLY A 25 -13.96 11.81 5.52
C GLY A 25 -13.23 11.02 6.62
N ALA A 26 -13.17 9.71 6.48
CA ALA A 26 -12.45 8.87 7.41
C ALA A 26 -10.95 9.17 7.27
N VAL A 27 -10.39 9.81 8.28
CA VAL A 27 -8.94 9.93 8.44
C VAL A 27 -8.45 8.57 8.92
N TYR A 28 -7.82 7.80 8.05
CA TYR A 28 -7.17 6.55 8.42
C TYR A 28 -5.69 6.82 8.66
N PRO A 29 -5.16 6.49 9.86
CA PRO A 29 -3.72 6.45 10.04
C PRO A 29 -3.15 5.34 9.16
N VAL A 30 -2.21 5.67 8.29
CA VAL A 30 -1.40 4.68 7.58
C VAL A 30 -0.37 4.19 8.59
N GLY A 31 -0.77 3.17 9.36
CA GLY A 31 0.16 2.48 10.22
C GLY A 31 1.22 1.81 9.35
N THR A 32 2.48 1.90 9.75
CA THR A 32 3.52 0.98 9.29
C THR A 32 3.04 -0.42 9.68
N GLY A 33 2.42 -1.09 8.70
CA GLY A 33 1.70 -2.33 8.96
C GLY A 33 2.66 -3.46 9.25
N HIS A 34 2.82 -3.81 10.50
CA HIS A 34 3.19 -5.17 10.87
C HIS A 34 1.96 -6.05 10.64
N PHE A 35 1.82 -6.58 9.44
CA PHE A 35 0.76 -7.54 9.15
C PHE A 35 1.26 -8.93 9.53
N GLN A 36 0.59 -9.54 10.51
CA GLN A 36 0.77 -10.98 10.77
C GLN A 36 0.07 -11.74 9.64
N VAL A 37 0.85 -12.42 8.83
CA VAL A 37 0.35 -13.26 7.75
C VAL A 37 -0.19 -14.56 8.33
N HIS A 38 -1.45 -14.88 8.02
CA HIS A 38 -1.95 -16.24 8.19
C HIS A 38 -1.39 -17.07 7.03
N ALA A 39 -0.35 -17.85 7.32
CA ALA A 39 0.26 -18.76 6.37
C ALA A 39 -0.77 -19.78 5.89
N GLN A 40 -0.91 -19.95 4.56
CA GLN A 40 -1.56 -21.13 3.99
C GLN A 40 -0.59 -22.31 4.17
N ILE A 41 -0.96 -23.24 5.04
CA ILE A 41 -0.21 -24.48 5.28
C ILE A 41 -0.36 -25.35 4.04
N SER A 42 0.68 -25.46 3.22
CA SER A 42 0.84 -26.54 2.24
C SER A 42 1.32 -27.82 2.95
N PRO A 43 0.96 -29.01 2.46
CA PRO A 43 1.38 -30.27 3.07
C PRO A 43 2.88 -30.55 2.80
N GLY A 44 3.72 -29.89 3.56
CA GLY A 44 5.15 -30.00 3.66
C GLY A 44 5.56 -29.05 4.75
N ASP A 45 6.52 -29.42 5.57
CA ASP A 45 6.95 -28.70 6.77
C ASP A 45 7.53 -27.27 6.53
N LEU A 46 7.45 -26.74 5.29
CA LEU A 46 7.94 -25.41 4.93
C LEU A 46 6.88 -24.35 5.19
N GLU A 47 7.17 -23.46 6.15
CA GLU A 47 6.25 -22.43 6.65
C GLU A 47 6.93 -21.06 6.67
N VAL A 48 6.19 -20.02 6.27
CA VAL A 48 6.59 -18.62 6.43
C VAL A 48 6.05 -18.10 7.74
N LEU A 49 6.93 -17.66 8.62
CA LEU A 49 6.60 -17.17 9.96
C LEU A 49 6.32 -15.67 9.97
N GLU A 50 7.10 -14.91 9.19
CA GLU A 50 7.00 -13.46 9.13
C GLU A 50 7.49 -12.96 7.76
N GLN A 51 6.89 -11.89 7.26
CA GLN A 51 7.38 -11.17 6.08
C GLN A 51 7.15 -9.68 6.26
N THR A 52 8.12 -8.86 5.84
CA THR A 52 8.04 -7.40 5.92
C THR A 52 8.68 -6.74 4.71
N ALA A 53 8.21 -5.52 4.43
CA ALA A 53 8.87 -4.56 3.54
C ALA A 53 8.97 -3.23 4.29
N GLU A 54 10.16 -2.64 4.27
CA GLU A 54 10.45 -1.39 4.99
C GLU A 54 11.03 -0.36 4.03
N SER A 55 10.54 0.86 4.11
CA SER A 55 11.12 1.99 3.38
C SER A 55 12.41 2.45 4.04
N GLN A 56 13.43 2.66 3.25
CA GLN A 56 14.66 3.38 3.65
C GLN A 56 14.84 4.54 2.67
N VAL A 57 14.02 5.58 2.85
CA VAL A 57 14.05 6.75 1.95
C VAL A 57 15.27 7.63 2.26
N PRO A 58 16.04 8.04 1.25
CA PRO A 58 15.85 7.82 -0.19
C PRO A 58 16.53 6.55 -0.77
N GLU A 59 17.16 5.71 0.07
CA GLU A 59 18.09 4.67 -0.36
C GLU A 59 17.41 3.49 -1.04
N GLY A 60 16.20 3.10 -0.61
CA GLY A 60 15.51 1.96 -1.20
C GLY A 60 14.52 1.26 -0.28
N ILE A 61 14.30 -0.02 -0.55
CA ILE A 61 13.36 -0.87 0.16
C ILE A 61 14.08 -2.10 0.68
N ARG A 62 13.95 -2.38 1.97
CA ARG A 62 14.42 -3.60 2.61
C ARG A 62 13.26 -4.58 2.70
N PHE A 63 13.49 -5.79 2.21
CA PHE A 63 12.59 -6.92 2.36
C PHE A 63 13.20 -7.89 3.37
N THR A 64 12.35 -8.44 4.25
CA THR A 64 12.74 -9.46 5.22
C THR A 64 11.68 -10.55 5.24
N VAL A 65 12.13 -11.81 5.30
CA VAL A 65 11.25 -12.95 5.49
C VAL A 65 11.89 -13.93 6.46
N THR A 66 11.10 -14.45 7.39
CA THR A 66 11.49 -15.53 8.28
C THR A 66 10.68 -16.78 7.93
N ALA A 67 11.38 -17.88 7.69
CA ALA A 67 10.77 -19.16 7.32
C ALA A 67 11.42 -20.31 8.08
N ARG A 68 10.68 -21.41 8.19
CA ARG A 68 11.19 -22.66 8.76
C ARG A 68 10.75 -23.84 7.95
N SER A 69 11.57 -24.90 7.93
CA SER A 69 11.27 -26.19 7.32
C SER A 69 11.90 -27.32 8.16
N SER A 70 11.45 -28.55 7.97
CA SER A 70 12.13 -29.75 8.46
C SER A 70 13.41 -30.08 7.68
N SER A 71 13.58 -29.50 6.49
CA SER A 71 14.77 -29.58 5.66
C SER A 71 15.49 -28.22 5.63
N GLU A 72 16.75 -28.22 5.23
CA GLU A 72 17.54 -26.99 5.08
C GLU A 72 16.96 -26.14 3.93
N ILE A 73 16.59 -24.90 4.25
CA ILE A 73 16.18 -23.89 3.28
C ILE A 73 17.44 -23.37 2.60
N ASP A 74 17.47 -23.37 1.28
CA ASP A 74 18.66 -23.04 0.48
C ASP A 74 18.41 -22.05 -0.66
N ASP A 75 17.15 -21.71 -0.99
CA ASP A 75 16.82 -20.70 -1.99
C ASP A 75 15.65 -19.84 -1.52
N ILE A 76 15.87 -18.53 -1.46
CA ILE A 76 14.83 -17.53 -1.13
C ILE A 76 14.96 -16.37 -2.10
N ARG A 77 13.82 -15.99 -2.69
CA ARG A 77 13.71 -14.87 -3.62
C ARG A 77 12.55 -13.98 -3.24
N VAL A 78 12.75 -12.67 -3.35
CA VAL A 78 11.66 -11.71 -3.34
C VAL A 78 11.34 -11.28 -4.77
N PHE A 79 10.07 -11.38 -5.14
CA PHE A 79 9.51 -10.86 -6.38
C PHE A 79 8.78 -9.56 -6.08
N PHE A 80 8.96 -8.55 -6.91
CA PHE A 80 8.26 -7.29 -6.76
C PHE A 80 7.82 -6.72 -8.12
N ARG A 81 6.74 -5.96 -8.11
CA ARG A 81 6.20 -5.26 -9.27
C ARG A 81 5.74 -3.87 -8.86
N ILE A 82 6.25 -2.85 -9.53
CA ILE A 82 5.77 -1.48 -9.35
C ILE A 82 4.43 -1.35 -10.04
N MET A 83 3.43 -0.90 -9.30
CA MET A 83 2.07 -0.69 -9.80
C MET A 83 2.05 0.50 -10.76
N GLY A 84 1.13 0.45 -11.75
CA GLY A 84 1.04 1.49 -12.80
C GLY A 84 2.16 1.47 -13.83
N SER A 85 3.16 0.57 -13.70
CA SER A 85 4.25 0.42 -14.67
C SER A 85 4.32 -1.01 -15.19
N VAL A 86 3.97 -1.21 -16.46
CA VAL A 86 3.95 -2.54 -17.13
C VAL A 86 5.36 -3.18 -17.20
N ARG A 87 6.43 -2.43 -16.99
CA ARG A 87 7.81 -2.88 -17.26
C ARG A 87 8.73 -2.94 -16.04
N ARG A 88 8.24 -2.65 -14.85
CA ARG A 88 9.06 -2.64 -13.63
C ARG A 88 8.67 -3.77 -12.69
N SER A 89 8.84 -4.99 -13.14
CA SER A 89 8.82 -6.16 -12.28
C SER A 89 10.22 -6.78 -12.26
N GLY A 90 10.59 -7.32 -11.10
CA GLY A 90 11.87 -7.97 -10.93
C GLY A 90 11.81 -8.97 -9.79
N TYR A 91 12.92 -9.66 -9.63
CA TYR A 91 13.18 -10.46 -8.44
C TYR A 91 14.63 -10.24 -8.01
N THR A 92 14.90 -10.52 -6.75
CA THR A 92 16.27 -10.59 -6.25
C THR A 92 16.41 -11.77 -5.28
N ASN A 93 17.57 -12.41 -5.30
CA ASN A 93 17.92 -13.43 -4.31
C ASN A 93 18.12 -12.75 -2.97
N MET A 94 17.71 -13.41 -1.92
CA MET A 94 17.84 -12.89 -0.56
C MET A 94 19.12 -13.41 0.09
N GLU A 95 19.68 -12.62 1.00
CA GLU A 95 20.87 -12.96 1.77
C GLU A 95 20.47 -13.63 3.07
N PHE A 96 20.97 -14.83 3.32
CA PHE A 96 20.74 -15.60 4.55
C PHE A 96 21.77 -16.74 4.68
N GLU A 97 21.89 -17.28 5.89
CA GLU A 97 22.63 -18.50 6.15
C GLU A 97 21.68 -19.71 6.03
N PRO A 98 21.97 -20.72 5.17
CA PRO A 98 21.12 -21.87 5.02
C PRO A 98 20.88 -22.63 6.34
N GLY A 99 19.64 -23.09 6.56
CA GLY A 99 19.26 -23.78 7.80
C GLY A 99 17.81 -24.21 7.82
N ALA A 100 17.40 -24.90 8.89
CA ALA A 100 16.01 -25.32 9.08
C ALA A 100 15.07 -24.16 9.46
N GLN A 101 15.61 -23.09 10.03
CA GLN A 101 14.91 -21.83 10.25
C GLN A 101 15.86 -20.70 9.89
N VAL A 102 15.39 -19.80 9.03
CA VAL A 102 16.20 -18.74 8.47
C VAL A 102 15.44 -17.41 8.50
N THR A 103 16.20 -16.34 8.65
CA THR A 103 15.73 -14.97 8.36
C THR A 103 16.56 -14.45 7.21
N ALA A 104 15.91 -14.18 6.10
CA ALA A 104 16.54 -13.69 4.88
C ALA A 104 16.22 -12.22 4.66
N THR A 105 17.18 -11.48 4.11
CA THR A 105 17.03 -10.07 3.78
C THR A 105 17.43 -9.78 2.34
N ALA A 106 16.79 -8.80 1.74
CA ALA A 106 17.21 -8.22 0.47
C ALA A 106 17.01 -6.72 0.49
N PHE A 107 17.91 -6.00 -0.18
CA PHE A 107 17.80 -4.56 -0.34
C PHE A 107 17.67 -4.22 -1.82
N VAL A 108 16.55 -3.55 -2.18
CA VAL A 108 16.32 -3.04 -3.52
C VAL A 108 16.59 -1.56 -3.52
N GLN A 109 17.73 -1.18 -4.07
CA GLN A 109 18.20 0.20 -4.09
C GLN A 109 17.31 1.09 -4.95
N SER A 110 16.90 2.24 -4.40
CA SER A 110 16.34 3.37 -5.14
C SER A 110 17.46 4.28 -5.62
N GLY A 111 17.40 4.71 -6.87
CA GLY A 111 18.38 5.63 -7.43
C GLY A 111 19.08 5.10 -8.68
N GLY A 112 19.95 5.90 -9.25
CA GLY A 112 20.61 5.58 -10.50
C GLY A 112 19.69 5.61 -11.73
N THR A 113 20.21 5.24 -12.88
CA THR A 113 19.49 5.30 -14.14
C THR A 113 18.42 4.21 -14.22
N GLY A 114 17.16 4.57 -13.97
CA GLY A 114 16.01 3.67 -14.17
C GLY A 114 15.42 3.01 -12.92
N ASN A 115 16.03 3.14 -11.75
CA ASN A 115 15.56 2.52 -10.50
C ASN A 115 15.13 3.52 -9.42
N TYR A 116 14.83 4.75 -9.79
CA TYR A 116 14.34 5.72 -8.81
C TYR A 116 12.89 5.41 -8.41
N PHE A 117 12.67 5.29 -7.10
CA PHE A 117 11.36 5.18 -6.48
C PHE A 117 11.01 6.51 -5.83
N PRO A 118 10.14 7.34 -6.43
CA PRO A 118 9.65 8.52 -5.73
C PRO A 118 8.79 8.10 -4.52
N PRO A 119 8.78 8.88 -3.43
CA PRO A 119 7.82 8.68 -2.35
C PRO A 119 6.39 8.58 -2.89
N GLY A 120 5.60 7.66 -2.34
CA GLY A 120 4.27 7.33 -2.85
C GLY A 120 4.26 6.23 -3.92
N THR A 121 5.41 5.71 -4.33
CA THR A 121 5.48 4.54 -5.21
C THR A 121 4.81 3.34 -4.53
N GLU A 122 3.83 2.75 -5.22
CA GLU A 122 3.18 1.52 -4.79
C GLU A 122 3.80 0.34 -5.52
N LEU A 123 4.05 -0.72 -4.79
CA LEU A 123 4.52 -1.98 -5.34
C LEU A 123 3.81 -3.17 -4.70
N GLU A 124 3.67 -4.25 -5.45
CA GLU A 124 3.32 -5.56 -4.95
C GLU A 124 4.60 -6.37 -4.75
N TYR A 125 4.67 -7.15 -3.68
CA TYR A 125 5.78 -8.09 -3.47
C TYR A 125 5.28 -9.43 -2.96
N SER A 126 6.09 -10.48 -3.16
CA SER A 126 5.88 -11.82 -2.64
C SER A 126 7.22 -12.54 -2.53
N PHE A 127 7.31 -13.54 -1.66
CA PHE A 127 8.50 -14.37 -1.51
C PHE A 127 8.26 -15.75 -2.11
N GLU A 128 9.32 -16.34 -2.65
CA GLU A 128 9.41 -17.74 -3.06
C GLU A 128 10.55 -18.37 -2.27
N ILE A 129 10.26 -19.47 -1.58
CA ILE A 129 11.17 -20.13 -0.66
C ILE A 129 11.21 -21.60 -1.02
N ARG A 130 12.40 -22.17 -1.07
CA ARG A 130 12.63 -23.58 -1.35
C ARG A 130 13.57 -24.18 -0.34
N ASP A 131 13.37 -25.47 -0.08
CA ASP A 131 14.27 -26.29 0.73
C ASP A 131 14.89 -27.43 -0.08
N LYS A 132 15.90 -28.07 0.51
CA LYS A 132 16.61 -29.20 -0.13
C LYS A 132 15.77 -30.46 -0.32
N SER A 133 14.61 -30.56 0.31
CA SER A 133 13.67 -31.66 0.03
C SER A 133 12.86 -31.43 -1.24
N GLY A 134 12.92 -30.25 -1.83
CA GLY A 134 12.16 -29.83 -2.98
C GLY A 134 10.80 -29.23 -2.63
N ALA A 135 10.52 -29.00 -1.34
CA ALA A 135 9.34 -28.24 -0.95
C ALA A 135 9.50 -26.77 -1.36
N GLU A 136 8.41 -26.18 -1.86
CA GLU A 136 8.35 -24.80 -2.30
C GLU A 136 7.11 -24.12 -1.73
N VAL A 137 7.27 -22.91 -1.22
CA VAL A 137 6.16 -22.04 -0.84
C VAL A 137 6.32 -20.69 -1.51
N ARG A 138 5.20 -20.14 -2.00
CA ARG A 138 5.11 -18.77 -2.47
C ARG A 138 4.08 -18.03 -1.63
N THR A 139 4.48 -16.90 -1.04
CA THR A 139 3.57 -16.08 -0.25
C THR A 139 2.55 -15.37 -1.15
N GLN A 140 1.44 -14.95 -0.55
CA GLN A 140 0.52 -14.07 -1.24
C GLN A 140 1.21 -12.73 -1.55
N ARG A 141 0.76 -12.08 -2.62
CA ARG A 141 1.25 -10.74 -2.96
C ARG A 141 0.70 -9.74 -1.97
N GLU A 142 1.59 -8.91 -1.45
CA GLU A 142 1.25 -7.81 -0.58
C GLU A 142 1.53 -6.47 -1.25
N LEU A 143 0.69 -5.49 -0.94
CA LEU A 143 0.88 -4.12 -1.38
C LEU A 143 1.74 -3.37 -0.37
N PHE A 144 2.69 -2.62 -0.88
CA PHE A 144 3.57 -1.76 -0.12
C PHE A 144 3.65 -0.38 -0.76
N ILE A 145 3.62 0.67 0.06
CA ILE A 145 3.78 2.05 -0.40
C ILE A 145 5.11 2.58 0.14
N TYR A 146 5.99 2.97 -0.77
CA TYR A 146 7.28 3.53 -0.43
C TYR A 146 7.13 4.95 0.09
N LEU A 147 7.18 5.12 1.40
CA LEU A 147 7.07 6.41 2.10
C LEU A 147 8.19 6.50 3.14
N ASP A 148 8.60 7.71 3.47
CA ASP A 148 9.61 7.94 4.49
C ASP A 148 9.11 7.50 5.87
N ASP A 149 9.75 6.52 6.46
CA ASP A 149 9.36 5.90 7.75
C ASP A 149 9.65 6.78 8.97
N ARG A 150 10.38 7.88 8.78
CA ARG A 150 10.58 8.90 9.83
C ARG A 150 9.31 9.64 10.21
N PHE A 151 8.26 9.58 9.35
CA PHE A 151 7.01 10.31 9.53
C PHE A 151 5.82 9.38 9.70
N GLN A 152 4.88 9.77 10.55
CA GLN A 152 3.56 9.14 10.62
C GLN A 152 2.66 9.76 9.55
N TRP A 153 2.48 9.04 8.45
CA TRP A 153 1.70 9.51 7.33
C TRP A 153 0.20 9.40 7.58
N LEU A 154 -0.48 10.49 7.24
CA LEU A 154 -1.94 10.62 7.19
C LEU A 154 -2.36 10.76 5.72
N THR A 155 -3.64 10.52 5.43
CA THR A 155 -4.16 10.61 4.06
C THR A 155 -5.47 11.36 3.98
N VAL A 156 -5.66 12.10 2.89
CA VAL A 156 -6.97 12.56 2.42
C VAL A 156 -7.16 12.06 1.00
N THR A 157 -8.35 11.53 0.69
CA THR A 157 -8.62 10.86 -0.59
C THR A 157 -9.93 11.34 -1.20
N SER A 158 -9.95 11.52 -2.50
CA SER A 158 -11.17 11.74 -3.29
C SER A 158 -11.03 11.07 -4.66
N GLY A 159 -11.93 10.13 -4.95
CA GLY A 159 -11.87 9.31 -6.16
C GLY A 159 -10.53 8.58 -6.28
N LEU A 160 -9.81 8.81 -7.36
CA LEU A 160 -8.50 8.20 -7.63
C LEU A 160 -7.33 8.95 -6.98
N ILE A 161 -7.55 10.11 -6.36
CA ILE A 161 -6.47 10.95 -5.83
C ILE A 161 -6.34 10.74 -4.33
N THR A 162 -5.12 10.43 -3.87
CA THR A 162 -4.75 10.36 -2.46
C THR A 162 -3.58 11.30 -2.21
N VAL A 163 -3.71 12.17 -1.20
CA VAL A 163 -2.63 13.01 -0.71
C VAL A 163 -2.13 12.45 0.60
N TYR A 164 -0.83 12.15 0.66
CA TYR A 164 -0.10 11.74 1.85
C TYR A 164 0.55 12.96 2.49
N TYR A 165 0.35 13.13 3.78
CA TYR A 165 0.91 14.22 4.58
C TYR A 165 1.21 13.72 6.00
N TYR A 166 1.94 14.47 6.80
CA TYR A 166 2.21 14.15 8.20
C TYR A 166 1.98 15.40 9.07
N GLY A 167 1.58 15.18 10.34
CA GLY A 167 1.19 16.27 11.23
C GLY A 167 -0.23 16.79 10.96
N GLU A 168 -1.03 16.87 12.01
CA GLU A 168 -2.44 17.29 11.91
C GLU A 168 -2.59 18.73 11.37
N GLU A 169 -1.60 19.59 11.62
CA GLU A 169 -1.57 20.98 11.16
C GLU A 169 -1.49 21.10 9.63
N LEU A 170 -1.07 20.07 8.92
CA LEU A 170 -0.98 20.05 7.46
C LEU A 170 -2.25 19.56 6.77
N GLN A 171 -3.26 19.11 7.52
CA GLN A 171 -4.49 18.58 6.94
C GLN A 171 -5.16 19.56 5.98
N GLY A 172 -5.32 20.84 6.38
CA GLY A 172 -5.94 21.86 5.52
C GLY A 172 -5.16 22.09 4.21
N ARG A 173 -3.82 21.98 4.26
CA ARG A 173 -2.98 22.03 3.05
C ARG A 173 -3.22 20.81 2.16
N ALA A 174 -3.27 19.61 2.74
CA ALA A 174 -3.53 18.38 2.01
C ALA A 174 -4.90 18.36 1.33
N GLU A 175 -5.94 18.85 2.02
CA GLU A 175 -7.28 19.03 1.45
C GLU A 175 -7.29 20.05 0.30
N GLY A 176 -6.56 21.15 0.45
CA GLY A 176 -6.38 22.14 -0.62
C GLY A 176 -5.70 21.54 -1.85
N MET A 177 -4.65 20.74 -1.67
CA MET A 177 -3.96 20.03 -2.75
C MET A 177 -4.89 19.00 -3.43
N LEU A 178 -5.65 18.24 -2.64
CA LEU A 178 -6.63 17.27 -3.16
C LEU A 178 -7.67 17.94 -4.05
N ASN A 179 -8.24 19.06 -3.59
CA ASN A 179 -9.22 19.84 -4.35
C ASN A 179 -8.62 20.41 -5.64
N ALA A 180 -7.42 21.00 -5.56
CA ALA A 180 -6.74 21.55 -6.73
C ALA A 180 -6.40 20.47 -7.76
N ALA A 181 -5.92 19.31 -7.32
CA ALA A 181 -5.64 18.18 -8.19
C ALA A 181 -6.91 17.65 -8.86
N GLY A 182 -8.02 17.52 -8.11
CA GLY A 182 -9.30 17.09 -8.66
C GLY A 182 -9.86 18.07 -9.71
N GLN A 183 -9.78 19.36 -9.46
CA GLN A 183 -10.17 20.39 -10.42
C GLN A 183 -9.29 20.34 -11.68
N THR A 184 -7.97 20.25 -11.50
CA THR A 184 -7.03 20.15 -12.62
C THR A 184 -7.34 18.93 -13.48
N LEU A 185 -7.55 17.78 -12.85
CA LEU A 185 -7.88 16.55 -13.56
C LEU A 185 -9.17 16.69 -14.36
N THR A 186 -10.23 17.27 -13.77
CA THR A 186 -11.50 17.51 -14.43
C THR A 186 -11.35 18.41 -15.67
N LEU A 187 -10.50 19.44 -15.60
CA LEU A 187 -10.23 20.34 -16.73
C LEU A 187 -9.37 19.71 -17.80
N MET A 188 -8.42 18.84 -17.43
CA MET A 188 -7.45 18.27 -18.37
C MET A 188 -7.99 17.04 -19.10
N MET A 189 -8.86 16.24 -18.49
CA MET A 189 -9.41 15.02 -19.11
C MET A 189 -10.03 15.27 -20.49
N PRO A 190 -10.90 16.28 -20.69
CA PRO A 190 -11.47 16.56 -22.01
C PRO A 190 -10.42 17.01 -23.03
N VAL A 191 -9.40 17.72 -22.58
CA VAL A 191 -8.32 18.25 -23.46
C VAL A 191 -7.41 17.11 -23.92
N LEU A 192 -7.09 16.18 -23.03
CA LEU A 192 -6.18 15.06 -23.31
C LEU A 192 -6.90 13.88 -23.98
N GLY A 193 -8.24 13.84 -23.94
CA GLY A 193 -9.04 12.72 -24.45
C GLY A 193 -8.81 11.40 -23.68
N ILE A 194 -8.27 11.47 -22.47
CA ILE A 194 -8.00 10.32 -21.60
C ILE A 194 -8.52 10.59 -20.19
N ALA A 195 -8.93 9.53 -19.51
CA ALA A 195 -9.22 9.55 -18.06
C ALA A 195 -8.26 8.60 -17.37
N PRO A 196 -7.63 9.01 -16.25
CA PRO A 196 -6.79 8.11 -15.48
C PRO A 196 -7.65 6.95 -14.92
N THR A 197 -7.10 5.77 -15.00
CA THR A 197 -7.67 4.54 -14.43
C THR A 197 -6.89 4.05 -13.22
N GLU A 198 -5.68 4.57 -13.05
CA GLU A 198 -4.77 4.23 -11.97
C GLU A 198 -4.82 5.27 -10.84
N PRO A 199 -4.63 4.87 -9.59
CA PRO A 199 -4.55 5.79 -8.47
C PRO A 199 -3.43 6.82 -8.64
N LEU A 200 -3.77 8.08 -8.36
CA LEU A 200 -2.84 9.21 -8.36
C LEU A 200 -2.46 9.53 -6.92
N ARG A 201 -1.16 9.56 -6.62
CA ARG A 201 -0.64 9.82 -5.29
C ARG A 201 0.17 11.09 -5.27
N ILE A 202 -0.11 11.93 -4.27
CA ILE A 202 0.64 13.16 -3.99
C ILE A 202 1.22 12.98 -2.60
N VAL A 203 2.54 13.11 -2.47
CA VAL A 203 3.23 13.10 -1.17
C VAL A 203 3.72 14.50 -0.89
N THR A 204 3.33 15.06 0.23
CA THR A 204 3.72 16.42 0.62
C THR A 204 4.56 16.41 1.89
N TYR A 205 5.66 17.14 1.84
CA TYR A 205 6.53 17.41 2.98
C TYR A 205 6.31 18.84 3.44
N ASP A 206 6.49 19.11 4.74
CA ASP A 206 6.31 20.48 5.29
C ASP A 206 7.44 21.40 4.85
N ARG A 207 8.67 20.88 4.81
CA ARG A 207 9.85 21.66 4.51
C ARG A 207 10.68 21.01 3.40
N TYR A 208 11.39 21.85 2.66
CA TYR A 208 12.29 21.41 1.59
C TYR A 208 13.41 20.44 2.06
N ARG A 209 13.69 20.40 3.36
CA ARG A 209 14.76 19.58 3.95
C ARG A 209 14.26 18.31 4.64
N ASP A 210 12.97 18.09 4.65
CA ASP A 210 12.36 16.86 5.14
C ASP A 210 12.41 15.79 4.04
#